data_3ac63dc1a9fc90018abe7708e5ba6b4f
#
_entry.id   3ac63dc1a9fc90018abe7708e5ba6b4f
#
_cell.length_a   1.000
_cell.length_b   1.000
_cell.length_c   1.000
_cell.angle_alpha   90.00
_cell.angle_beta   90.00
_cell.angle_gamma   90.00
#
_symmetry.space_group_name_H-M   'P 1'
#
loop_
_entity.id
_entity.type
_entity.pdbx_description
1 polymer ?
#
loop_
_entity_poly.entity_id
_entity_poly.type
_entity_poly.pdbx_seq_one_letter_code
_entity_poly.pdbx_strand_id
1 'polypeptide(L)'
;MQADKKRRALTLAGMVGALAMGGFLGACSTPTTQHATLPDGSIIGSSDTPPAAPREFRAAWVSTVANIDWPSKQNLNAAQQQAEAIAILDRAKLMNMNAIVLQVRPSADAIYASTIEPWSEYLTGAQGKPPQPWYDPLKFWVTEAHARGLELHAWFNPYRARHDGARSPAASNHITRTNPAAVKRYGKFMWMDPGEESASKQTLDVILDVVRRYDIDGVHLDDYFYPYPIEATPAVAGNQAALDGKPATKAELDFPDTPAWDRYLAGGGRLDRASWRRQNVDHLIEDMYKGIHREKSWVRFGISPFGLGRPDRRPPGIAGFSQYDKLYADAELWLQKGWLDYFTPQLYWARAQKAQSYDVLLDYWIGQNTMGRHIWPGLFTSRIGAPTKDYQPQEILDQIGVTRSRPQAGGHVHFSMVALMQNRKGIADQLRTQSYASPALVPATPWLGSAKPGLPTVKATRLARGMALKFTAGKANALYTVWERHGNEWKFHVVPASKVDWTLNDDGRLGAADAVFVSAVDRLGNESDRIRVWSK
;
A
#
# COMPACT_ATOMS: atom_id res chain seq x y z
N MET A 1 42.48 -1.11 57.02
CA MET A 1 43.95 -1.21 56.88
C MET A 1 44.18 -1.23 55.37
N GLN A 2 44.47 -0.07 54.88
CA GLN A 2 45.73 0.44 54.32
C GLN A 2 46.16 -0.37 53.11
N ALA A 3 46.03 0.23 51.93
CA ALA A 3 46.98 1.13 51.25
C ALA A 3 48.07 0.30 50.52
N ASP A 4 48.57 0.51 49.36
CA ASP A 4 48.96 1.74 48.65
C ASP A 4 49.40 1.43 47.21
N LYS A 5 49.14 2.38 46.33
CA LYS A 5 49.88 2.87 45.16
C LYS A 5 51.15 2.14 44.66
N LYS A 6 51.30 2.07 43.32
CA LYS A 6 52.29 2.88 42.59
C LYS A 6 52.26 2.66 41.05
N ARG A 7 52.30 3.79 40.40
CA ARG A 7 52.61 4.08 38.99
C ARG A 7 53.93 3.47 38.51
N ARG A 8 54.01 3.18 37.19
CA ARG A 8 55.07 3.74 36.36
C ARG A 8 54.77 3.49 34.86
N ALA A 9 55.01 4.51 34.10
CA ALA A 9 54.97 4.63 32.65
C ALA A 9 56.32 4.28 32.03
N LEU A 10 56.34 4.08 30.74
CA LEU A 10 57.35 4.30 29.67
C LEU A 10 57.38 3.10 28.68
N THR A 11 57.54 3.11 27.41
CA THR A 11 57.76 4.08 26.30
C THR A 11 57.71 3.31 25.01
N LEU A 12 57.26 3.93 23.96
CA LEU A 12 57.54 3.79 22.51
C LEU A 12 58.36 2.60 21.99
N ALA A 13 57.84 1.93 20.98
CA ALA A 13 58.48 1.75 19.68
C ALA A 13 57.47 1.20 18.65
N GLY A 14 57.35 1.82 17.54
CA GLY A 14 56.52 1.66 16.41
C GLY A 14 56.95 0.54 15.49
N MET A 15 55.99 0.11 14.66
CA MET A 15 56.28 -0.33 13.27
C MET A 15 55.01 -0.21 12.41
N VAL A 16 55.26 0.30 11.24
CA VAL A 16 54.39 0.54 10.09
C VAL A 16 53.85 -0.77 9.55
N GLY A 17 52.57 -0.77 9.17
CA GLY A 17 51.98 -1.93 8.47
C GLY A 17 50.61 -1.62 7.86
N ALA A 18 50.62 -1.22 6.61
CA ALA A 18 49.58 -1.39 5.56
C ALA A 18 48.13 -1.02 5.85
N LEU A 19 47.70 0.11 5.32
CA LEU A 19 46.29 0.46 5.01
C LEU A 19 45.71 -0.55 4.00
N ALA A 20 44.66 -1.25 4.39
CA ALA A 20 43.67 -1.79 3.47
C ALA A 20 42.46 -0.84 3.50
N MET A 21 42.35 0.01 2.47
CA MET A 21 41.15 0.81 2.22
C MET A 21 40.02 -0.13 1.80
N GLY A 22 39.15 -0.47 2.71
CA GLY A 22 37.79 -0.98 2.42
C GLY A 22 36.90 0.21 2.09
N GLY A 23 36.67 0.46 0.80
CA GLY A 23 35.76 1.50 0.36
C GLY A 23 34.32 1.18 0.79
N PHE A 24 33.82 1.89 1.78
CA PHE A 24 32.38 2.04 1.99
C PHE A 24 31.82 2.85 0.82
N LEU A 25 31.17 2.19 -0.12
CA LEU A 25 30.27 2.84 -1.06
C LEU A 25 29.02 3.29 -0.26
N GLY A 26 29.13 4.43 0.35
CA GLY A 26 27.96 5.17 0.84
C GLY A 26 27.08 5.51 -0.36
N ALA A 27 25.91 4.90 -0.43
CA ALA A 27 24.87 5.37 -1.33
C ALA A 27 24.55 6.81 -0.95
N CYS A 28 25.02 7.78 -1.74
CA CYS A 28 24.59 9.17 -1.67
C CYS A 28 23.09 9.22 -1.98
N SER A 29 22.25 9.18 -0.96
CA SER A 29 20.89 9.69 -1.05
C SER A 29 21.02 11.21 -1.28
N THR A 30 20.84 11.64 -2.51
CA THR A 30 20.71 13.07 -2.82
C THR A 30 19.53 13.62 -2.00
N PRO A 31 19.74 14.67 -1.18
CA PRO A 31 18.63 15.29 -0.47
C PRO A 31 17.64 15.79 -1.51
N THR A 32 16.39 15.32 -1.42
CA THR A 32 15.28 15.83 -2.23
C THR A 32 15.09 17.28 -1.81
N THR A 33 15.61 18.20 -2.61
CA THR A 33 15.38 19.65 -2.42
C THR A 33 13.86 19.84 -2.53
N GLN A 34 13.20 20.13 -1.41
CA GLN A 34 11.79 20.52 -1.43
C GLN A 34 11.73 21.90 -2.08
N HIS A 35 11.35 21.94 -3.34
CA HIS A 35 11.05 23.19 -4.04
C HIS A 35 9.74 23.76 -3.47
N ALA A 36 9.67 25.08 -3.33
CA ALA A 36 8.43 25.74 -2.92
C ALA A 36 7.35 25.50 -3.99
N THR A 37 6.26 24.85 -3.58
CA THR A 37 5.09 24.65 -4.43
C THR A 37 4.08 25.75 -4.15
N LEU A 38 3.62 26.44 -5.20
CA LEU A 38 2.60 27.47 -5.11
C LEU A 38 1.19 26.85 -4.95
N PRO A 39 0.17 27.62 -4.51
CA PRO A 39 -1.19 27.12 -4.34
C PRO A 39 -1.84 26.53 -5.62
N ASP A 40 -1.39 26.95 -6.81
CA ASP A 40 -1.82 26.43 -8.09
C ASP A 40 -1.04 25.16 -8.54
N GLY A 41 -0.18 24.63 -7.67
CA GLY A 41 0.63 23.45 -7.92
C GLY A 41 1.91 23.71 -8.75
N SER A 42 2.21 24.95 -9.13
CA SER A 42 3.48 25.27 -9.79
C SER A 42 4.65 25.25 -8.81
N ILE A 43 5.86 24.98 -9.34
CA ILE A 43 7.10 24.84 -8.58
C ILE A 43 8.06 25.95 -8.98
N ILE A 44 8.60 26.69 -8.03
CA ILE A 44 9.58 27.74 -8.31
C ILE A 44 10.96 27.13 -8.53
N GLY A 45 11.59 27.46 -9.68
CA GLY A 45 12.95 27.04 -10.00
C GLY A 45 13.61 27.95 -11.02
N SER A 46 14.79 28.44 -10.72
CA SER A 46 15.53 29.41 -11.56
C SER A 46 16.42 28.76 -12.63
N SER A 47 16.45 27.43 -12.74
CA SER A 47 17.29 26.74 -13.71
C SER A 47 16.61 26.57 -15.08
N ASP A 48 17.41 26.43 -16.15
CA ASP A 48 16.91 26.13 -17.49
C ASP A 48 16.44 24.67 -17.65
N THR A 49 16.62 23.85 -16.63
CA THR A 49 16.18 22.45 -16.59
C THR A 49 15.10 22.25 -15.52
N PRO A 50 14.14 21.37 -15.78
CA PRO A 50 13.07 21.11 -14.80
C PRO A 50 13.64 20.63 -13.45
N PRO A 51 12.99 20.99 -12.33
CA PRO A 51 13.31 20.42 -11.01
C PRO A 51 13.04 18.91 -10.98
N ALA A 52 13.50 18.22 -9.93
CA ALA A 52 13.19 16.80 -9.72
C ALA A 52 11.67 16.58 -9.67
N ALA A 53 11.19 15.50 -10.31
CA ALA A 53 9.77 15.17 -10.26
C ALA A 53 9.34 14.87 -8.81
N PRO A 54 8.21 15.44 -8.34
CA PRO A 54 7.66 15.09 -7.05
C PRO A 54 7.38 13.57 -6.99
N ARG A 55 7.79 12.92 -5.88
CA ARG A 55 7.57 11.49 -5.68
C ARG A 55 6.91 11.25 -4.33
N GLU A 56 5.73 10.68 -4.37
CA GLU A 56 4.95 10.34 -3.18
C GLU A 56 3.87 9.33 -3.57
N PHE A 57 3.78 8.20 -2.87
CA PHE A 57 2.65 7.29 -3.04
C PHE A 57 1.40 7.90 -2.40
N ARG A 58 0.35 8.10 -3.19
CA ARG A 58 -0.93 8.70 -2.77
C ARG A 58 -2.06 7.77 -3.14
N ALA A 59 -2.44 6.89 -2.22
CA ALA A 59 -3.44 5.87 -2.50
C ALA A 59 -4.61 5.91 -1.53
N ALA A 60 -5.70 5.23 -1.90
CA ALA A 60 -6.80 4.91 -1.01
C ALA A 60 -7.18 3.44 -1.16
N TRP A 61 -7.58 2.83 -0.04
CA TRP A 61 -8.25 1.54 -0.05
C TRP A 61 -9.68 1.67 -0.56
N VAL A 62 -10.06 0.73 -1.42
CA VAL A 62 -11.43 0.49 -1.86
C VAL A 62 -11.84 -0.90 -1.38
N SER A 63 -12.56 -0.94 -0.27
CA SER A 63 -12.99 -2.16 0.40
C SER A 63 -14.29 -2.68 -0.21
N THR A 64 -14.32 -3.97 -0.55
CA THR A 64 -15.51 -4.63 -1.09
C THR A 64 -16.29 -5.41 -0.04
N VAL A 65 -15.61 -5.88 1.00
CA VAL A 65 -16.26 -6.56 2.13
C VAL A 65 -17.35 -5.67 2.73
N ALA A 66 -18.49 -6.25 2.99
CA ALA A 66 -19.66 -5.56 3.55
C ALA A 66 -20.10 -4.32 2.76
N ASN A 67 -19.67 -4.18 1.49
CA ASN A 67 -19.97 -3.05 0.61
C ASN A 67 -19.57 -1.68 1.21
N ILE A 68 -18.40 -1.63 1.87
CA ILE A 68 -17.90 -0.40 2.53
C ILE A 68 -17.66 0.71 1.52
N ASP A 69 -16.94 0.43 0.41
CA ASP A 69 -16.60 1.41 -0.61
C ASP A 69 -17.21 1.07 -1.97
N TRP A 70 -17.00 -0.16 -2.46
CA TRP A 70 -17.46 -0.60 -3.78
C TRP A 70 -17.72 -2.11 -3.85
N PRO A 71 -18.79 -2.57 -4.56
CA PRO A 71 -19.93 -1.74 -4.98
C PRO A 71 -20.66 -1.16 -3.76
N SER A 72 -21.32 -0.02 -3.91
CA SER A 72 -21.98 0.67 -2.78
C SER A 72 -23.06 -0.16 -2.09
N LYS A 73 -23.58 -1.16 -2.78
CA LYS A 73 -24.54 -2.17 -2.29
C LYS A 73 -24.54 -3.39 -3.19
N GLN A 74 -25.02 -4.50 -2.66
CA GLN A 74 -25.31 -5.70 -3.41
C GLN A 74 -26.41 -5.45 -4.47
N ASN A 75 -26.46 -6.30 -5.50
CA ASN A 75 -27.50 -6.27 -6.54
C ASN A 75 -27.47 -5.09 -7.52
N LEU A 76 -26.38 -4.34 -7.58
CA LEU A 76 -26.17 -3.42 -8.71
C LEU A 76 -25.90 -4.23 -9.98
N ASN A 77 -26.46 -3.77 -11.12
CA ASN A 77 -26.12 -4.34 -12.41
C ASN A 77 -24.72 -3.93 -12.86
N ALA A 78 -24.20 -4.56 -13.92
CA ALA A 78 -22.85 -4.31 -14.41
C ALA A 78 -22.61 -2.83 -14.75
N ALA A 79 -23.56 -2.15 -15.40
CA ALA A 79 -23.43 -0.74 -15.77
C ALA A 79 -23.33 0.18 -14.53
N GLN A 80 -24.11 -0.11 -13.49
CA GLN A 80 -24.05 0.64 -12.23
C GLN A 80 -22.73 0.41 -11.48
N GLN A 81 -22.26 -0.84 -11.41
CA GLN A 81 -20.95 -1.16 -10.81
C GLN A 81 -19.81 -0.45 -11.55
N GLN A 82 -19.82 -0.46 -12.87
CA GLN A 82 -18.84 0.23 -13.70
C GLN A 82 -18.90 1.75 -13.52
N ALA A 83 -20.08 2.34 -13.46
CA ALA A 83 -20.25 3.78 -13.24
C ALA A 83 -19.68 4.22 -11.88
N GLU A 84 -19.90 3.44 -10.81
CA GLU A 84 -19.32 3.71 -9.51
C GLU A 84 -17.79 3.59 -9.53
N ALA A 85 -17.24 2.57 -10.19
CA ALA A 85 -15.80 2.41 -10.35
C ALA A 85 -15.16 3.59 -11.09
N ILE A 86 -15.77 4.03 -12.18
CA ILE A 86 -15.33 5.23 -12.93
C ILE A 86 -15.37 6.46 -12.03
N ALA A 87 -16.44 6.69 -11.28
CA ALA A 87 -16.56 7.83 -10.39
C ALA A 87 -15.47 7.85 -9.30
N ILE A 88 -15.12 6.68 -8.75
CA ILE A 88 -14.02 6.54 -7.79
C ILE A 88 -12.67 6.89 -8.44
N LEU A 89 -12.39 6.35 -9.61
CA LEU A 89 -11.13 6.59 -10.32
C LEU A 89 -11.00 8.05 -10.79
N ASP A 90 -12.09 8.66 -11.26
CA ASP A 90 -12.13 10.07 -11.62
C ASP A 90 -11.90 10.98 -10.41
N ARG A 91 -12.49 10.65 -9.25
CA ARG A 91 -12.24 11.36 -8.00
C ARG A 91 -10.78 11.25 -7.57
N ALA A 92 -10.19 10.05 -7.63
CA ALA A 92 -8.78 9.84 -7.31
C ALA A 92 -7.87 10.67 -8.24
N LYS A 93 -8.13 10.65 -9.56
CA LYS A 93 -7.37 11.44 -10.53
C LYS A 93 -7.53 12.95 -10.29
N LEU A 94 -8.74 13.43 -10.04
CA LEU A 94 -9.01 14.84 -9.72
C LEU A 94 -8.24 15.33 -8.50
N MET A 95 -8.01 14.45 -7.52
CA MET A 95 -7.25 14.74 -6.31
C MET A 95 -5.73 14.55 -6.46
N ASN A 96 -5.20 14.31 -7.67
CA ASN A 96 -3.79 13.99 -7.89
C ASN A 96 -3.29 12.79 -7.06
N MET A 97 -4.15 11.81 -6.79
CA MET A 97 -3.74 10.48 -6.32
C MET A 97 -3.12 9.71 -7.48
N ASN A 98 -2.31 8.69 -7.17
CA ASN A 98 -1.59 7.90 -8.17
C ASN A 98 -1.77 6.39 -8.04
N ALA A 99 -2.54 5.92 -7.04
CA ALA A 99 -2.85 4.50 -6.90
C ALA A 99 -4.21 4.26 -6.22
N ILE A 100 -4.78 3.09 -6.50
CA ILE A 100 -5.93 2.50 -5.78
C ILE A 100 -5.54 1.12 -5.26
N VAL A 101 -5.91 0.81 -4.01
CA VAL A 101 -5.76 -0.51 -3.39
C VAL A 101 -7.14 -1.14 -3.31
N LEU A 102 -7.50 -1.96 -4.31
CA LEU A 102 -8.82 -2.55 -4.48
C LEU A 102 -8.90 -3.94 -3.83
N GLN A 103 -9.83 -4.16 -2.91
CA GLN A 103 -10.07 -5.48 -2.33
C GLN A 103 -10.71 -6.43 -3.34
N VAL A 104 -9.94 -7.41 -3.81
CA VAL A 104 -10.36 -8.37 -4.84
C VAL A 104 -10.73 -9.74 -4.28
N ARG A 105 -10.29 -10.05 -3.03
CA ARG A 105 -10.58 -11.31 -2.32
C ARG A 105 -10.99 -10.99 -0.87
N PRO A 106 -12.28 -10.74 -0.60
CA PRO A 106 -12.73 -10.38 0.75
C PRO A 106 -12.88 -11.57 1.71
N SER A 107 -13.28 -12.78 1.24
CA SER A 107 -13.63 -13.92 2.10
C SER A 107 -13.51 -15.26 1.38
N ALA A 108 -12.30 -15.62 0.92
CA ALA A 108 -12.05 -16.80 0.08
C ALA A 108 -13.02 -16.86 -1.11
N ASP A 109 -13.33 -15.72 -1.66
CA ASP A 109 -14.18 -15.48 -2.82
C ASP A 109 -13.63 -14.31 -3.64
N ALA A 110 -14.08 -14.14 -4.86
CA ALA A 110 -13.47 -13.23 -5.82
C ALA A 110 -14.46 -12.21 -6.37
N ILE A 111 -13.99 -10.99 -6.62
CA ILE A 111 -14.74 -9.99 -7.41
C ILE A 111 -14.28 -9.99 -8.89
N TYR A 112 -13.67 -11.05 -9.36
CA TYR A 112 -13.15 -11.23 -10.71
C TYR A 112 -13.45 -12.65 -11.19
N ALA A 113 -13.28 -12.93 -12.48
CA ALA A 113 -13.52 -14.25 -13.07
C ALA A 113 -12.46 -15.26 -12.62
N SER A 114 -12.58 -15.77 -11.38
CA SER A 114 -11.72 -16.81 -10.82
C SER A 114 -12.18 -18.20 -11.24
N THR A 115 -11.22 -19.09 -11.48
CA THR A 115 -11.45 -20.54 -11.65
C THR A 115 -11.21 -21.33 -10.37
N ILE A 116 -10.68 -20.69 -9.33
CA ILE A 116 -10.28 -21.32 -8.06
C ILE A 116 -11.35 -21.07 -6.98
N GLU A 117 -11.82 -19.83 -6.86
CA GLU A 117 -12.77 -19.41 -5.83
C GLU A 117 -14.06 -18.87 -6.45
N PRO A 118 -15.21 -18.93 -5.74
CA PRO A 118 -16.49 -18.44 -6.25
C PRO A 118 -16.53 -16.92 -6.37
N TRP A 119 -17.45 -16.39 -7.16
CA TRP A 119 -17.81 -14.98 -7.12
C TRP A 119 -18.28 -14.55 -5.73
N SER A 120 -17.84 -13.39 -5.30
CA SER A 120 -18.20 -12.85 -3.98
C SER A 120 -19.67 -12.41 -3.93
N GLU A 121 -20.33 -12.68 -2.81
CA GLU A 121 -21.70 -12.21 -2.54
C GLU A 121 -21.79 -10.67 -2.48
N TYR A 122 -20.70 -9.99 -2.11
CA TYR A 122 -20.68 -8.53 -2.05
C TYR A 122 -20.84 -7.87 -3.42
N LEU A 123 -20.53 -8.59 -4.49
CA LEU A 123 -20.67 -8.10 -5.86
C LEU A 123 -22.13 -8.17 -6.35
N THR A 124 -22.84 -9.29 -6.07
CA THR A 124 -24.14 -9.59 -6.70
C THR A 124 -25.23 -9.99 -5.72
N GLY A 125 -24.96 -10.06 -4.42
CA GLY A 125 -25.89 -10.50 -3.38
C GLY A 125 -25.95 -12.02 -3.19
N ALA A 126 -25.27 -12.81 -4.01
CA ALA A 126 -25.20 -14.27 -3.86
C ALA A 126 -23.81 -14.78 -4.27
N GLN A 127 -23.18 -15.56 -3.38
CA GLN A 127 -21.87 -16.15 -3.67
C GLN A 127 -21.98 -17.15 -4.84
N GLY A 128 -21.01 -17.12 -5.74
CA GLY A 128 -20.98 -17.95 -6.96
C GLY A 128 -21.74 -17.35 -8.15
N LYS A 129 -22.47 -16.24 -7.98
CA LYS A 129 -23.22 -15.59 -9.05
C LYS A 129 -22.39 -14.47 -9.69
N PRO A 130 -22.08 -14.54 -11.01
CA PRO A 130 -21.36 -13.47 -11.71
C PRO A 130 -22.23 -12.22 -11.90
N PRO A 131 -21.63 -11.05 -12.17
CA PRO A 131 -22.38 -9.83 -12.51
C PRO A 131 -23.16 -9.99 -13.83
N GLN A 132 -24.25 -9.24 -13.96
CA GLN A 132 -25.11 -9.25 -15.14
C GLN A 132 -25.37 -7.83 -15.68
N PRO A 133 -25.23 -7.58 -16.99
CA PRO A 133 -24.54 -8.44 -17.98
C PRO A 133 -23.13 -8.82 -17.53
N TRP A 134 -22.65 -9.96 -18.02
CA TRP A 134 -21.33 -10.46 -17.61
C TRP A 134 -20.20 -9.49 -17.98
N TYR A 135 -19.32 -9.22 -17.04
CA TYR A 135 -18.03 -8.56 -17.26
C TYR A 135 -17.04 -9.03 -16.18
N ASP A 136 -15.76 -8.79 -16.39
CA ASP A 136 -14.72 -9.05 -15.38
C ASP A 136 -14.39 -7.73 -14.66
N PRO A 137 -14.84 -7.56 -13.39
CA PRO A 137 -14.61 -6.33 -12.64
C PRO A 137 -13.14 -5.97 -12.48
N LEU A 138 -12.25 -6.92 -12.17
CA LEU A 138 -10.84 -6.60 -11.96
C LEU A 138 -10.18 -6.12 -13.26
N LYS A 139 -10.48 -6.79 -14.39
CA LYS A 139 -9.99 -6.34 -15.70
C LYS A 139 -10.47 -4.92 -16.01
N PHE A 140 -11.73 -4.63 -15.71
CA PHE A 140 -12.30 -3.28 -15.89
C PHE A 140 -11.58 -2.23 -15.03
N TRP A 141 -11.41 -2.50 -13.72
CA TRP A 141 -10.72 -1.61 -12.80
C TRP A 141 -9.28 -1.31 -13.21
N VAL A 142 -8.52 -2.35 -13.61
CA VAL A 142 -7.13 -2.19 -14.09
C VAL A 142 -7.09 -1.31 -15.33
N THR A 143 -7.95 -1.60 -16.33
CA THR A 143 -7.98 -0.84 -17.59
C THR A 143 -8.30 0.63 -17.34
N GLU A 144 -9.31 0.91 -16.54
CA GLU A 144 -9.76 2.27 -16.24
C GLU A 144 -8.80 3.05 -15.33
N ALA A 145 -8.11 2.36 -14.40
CA ALA A 145 -7.06 2.95 -13.59
C ALA A 145 -5.87 3.39 -14.45
N HIS A 146 -5.36 2.48 -15.29
CA HIS A 146 -4.23 2.78 -16.18
C HIS A 146 -4.54 3.86 -17.21
N ALA A 147 -5.79 3.92 -17.72
CA ALA A 147 -6.22 5.00 -18.61
C ALA A 147 -6.15 6.40 -17.95
N ARG A 148 -6.14 6.45 -16.61
CA ARG A 148 -6.02 7.68 -15.81
C ARG A 148 -4.60 7.89 -15.23
N GLY A 149 -3.68 6.96 -15.47
CA GLY A 149 -2.33 6.98 -14.92
C GLY A 149 -2.29 6.66 -13.43
N LEU A 150 -3.23 5.83 -12.96
CA LEU A 150 -3.28 5.31 -11.60
C LEU A 150 -2.76 3.87 -11.58
N GLU A 151 -1.92 3.52 -10.62
CA GLU A 151 -1.60 2.13 -10.31
C GLU A 151 -2.81 1.44 -9.67
N LEU A 152 -2.98 0.14 -9.93
CA LEU A 152 -3.95 -0.70 -9.25
C LEU A 152 -3.27 -1.82 -8.49
N HIS A 153 -3.40 -1.79 -7.16
CA HIS A 153 -2.92 -2.81 -6.26
C HIS A 153 -4.08 -3.72 -5.84
N ALA A 154 -3.99 -5.00 -6.13
CA ALA A 154 -5.01 -5.98 -5.78
C ALA A 154 -4.86 -6.39 -4.31
N TRP A 155 -5.88 -6.13 -3.48
CA TRP A 155 -5.87 -6.44 -2.06
C TRP A 155 -6.61 -7.76 -1.78
N PHE A 156 -5.93 -8.65 -1.07
CA PHE A 156 -6.42 -9.96 -0.65
C PHE A 156 -6.48 -10.04 0.87
N ASN A 157 -7.60 -10.54 1.42
CA ASN A 157 -7.60 -11.07 2.76
C ASN A 157 -7.06 -12.52 2.71
N PRO A 158 -5.98 -12.86 3.45
CA PRO A 158 -5.31 -14.15 3.24
C PRO A 158 -6.08 -15.36 3.77
N TYR A 159 -6.82 -15.21 4.90
CA TYR A 159 -7.34 -16.37 5.62
C TYR A 159 -8.82 -16.30 6.01
N ARG A 160 -9.50 -15.18 5.82
CA ARG A 160 -10.94 -15.12 6.10
C ARG A 160 -11.70 -15.98 5.09
N ALA A 161 -12.32 -17.08 5.57
CA ALA A 161 -13.19 -17.90 4.73
C ALA A 161 -14.59 -17.31 4.62
N ARG A 162 -15.18 -16.83 5.74
CA ARG A 162 -16.49 -16.12 5.71
C ARG A 162 -16.53 -15.03 6.76
N HIS A 163 -17.05 -13.89 6.36
CA HIS A 163 -17.32 -12.77 7.25
C HIS A 163 -18.57 -13.06 8.10
N ASP A 164 -18.68 -12.46 9.29
CA ASP A 164 -19.84 -12.60 10.18
C ASP A 164 -21.13 -12.02 9.57
N GLY A 165 -21.01 -11.06 8.68
CA GLY A 165 -22.11 -10.46 7.92
C GLY A 165 -22.49 -11.21 6.64
N ALA A 166 -21.85 -12.35 6.32
CA ALA A 166 -22.17 -13.16 5.14
C ALA A 166 -23.59 -13.72 5.21
N ARG A 167 -24.39 -13.49 4.18
CA ARG A 167 -25.84 -13.84 4.17
C ARG A 167 -26.18 -14.95 3.18
N SER A 168 -25.49 -15.04 2.06
CA SER A 168 -25.75 -16.08 1.08
C SER A 168 -25.19 -17.44 1.50
N PRO A 169 -25.76 -18.57 1.09
CA PRO A 169 -25.13 -19.89 1.24
C PRO A 169 -23.77 -19.92 0.55
N ALA A 170 -22.84 -20.71 1.12
CA ALA A 170 -21.55 -20.93 0.45
C ALA A 170 -21.74 -21.68 -0.88
N ALA A 171 -21.12 -21.18 -1.94
CA ALA A 171 -21.12 -21.83 -3.25
C ALA A 171 -20.43 -23.21 -3.20
N SER A 172 -20.73 -24.10 -4.15
CA SER A 172 -20.20 -25.47 -4.18
C SER A 172 -18.67 -25.53 -4.26
N ASN A 173 -18.04 -24.56 -4.93
CA ASN A 173 -16.58 -24.45 -5.08
C ASN A 173 -15.92 -23.57 -4.01
N HIS A 174 -16.65 -23.13 -2.95
CA HIS A 174 -16.05 -22.40 -1.84
C HIS A 174 -15.29 -23.34 -0.90
N ILE A 175 -14.15 -22.90 -0.34
CA ILE A 175 -13.27 -23.71 0.52
C ILE A 175 -14.00 -24.39 1.69
N THR A 176 -15.02 -23.75 2.26
CA THR A 176 -15.85 -24.39 3.30
C THR A 176 -16.60 -25.64 2.84
N ARG A 177 -16.69 -25.86 1.52
CA ARG A 177 -17.32 -27.02 0.88
C ARG A 177 -16.29 -27.97 0.29
N THR A 178 -15.26 -27.42 -0.37
CA THR A 178 -14.26 -28.23 -1.09
C THR A 178 -13.18 -28.77 -0.17
N ASN A 179 -12.84 -28.04 0.91
CA ASN A 179 -11.84 -28.46 1.91
C ASN A 179 -12.26 -27.99 3.31
N PRO A 180 -13.35 -28.53 3.89
CA PRO A 180 -13.86 -28.11 5.18
C PRO A 180 -12.88 -28.37 6.35
N ALA A 181 -11.96 -29.32 6.22
CA ALA A 181 -10.95 -29.60 7.23
C ALA A 181 -9.99 -28.44 7.45
N ALA A 182 -9.69 -27.69 6.39
CA ALA A 182 -8.84 -26.50 6.44
C ALA A 182 -9.54 -25.25 6.99
N VAL A 183 -10.83 -25.33 7.32
CA VAL A 183 -11.62 -24.18 7.79
C VAL A 183 -12.09 -24.41 9.22
N LYS A 184 -11.86 -23.43 10.06
CA LYS A 184 -12.27 -23.44 11.47
C LYS A 184 -13.37 -22.40 11.73
N ARG A 185 -14.34 -22.74 12.56
CA ARG A 185 -15.31 -21.78 13.09
C ARG A 185 -14.68 -21.07 14.29
N TYR A 186 -14.67 -19.75 14.27
CA TYR A 186 -14.19 -18.91 15.37
C TYR A 186 -15.23 -17.81 15.65
N GLY A 187 -16.05 -18.01 16.65
CA GLY A 187 -17.23 -17.19 16.91
C GLY A 187 -18.20 -17.21 15.72
N LYS A 188 -18.47 -16.04 15.15
CA LYS A 188 -19.33 -15.86 13.97
C LYS A 188 -18.58 -16.00 12.65
N PHE A 189 -17.24 -15.99 12.68
CA PHE A 189 -16.40 -16.10 11.48
C PHE A 189 -16.14 -17.56 11.12
N MET A 190 -15.83 -17.78 9.84
CA MET A 190 -15.13 -18.98 9.39
C MET A 190 -13.76 -18.56 8.86
N TRP A 191 -12.74 -19.27 9.29
CA TRP A 191 -11.34 -18.91 9.06
C TRP A 191 -10.58 -20.08 8.46
N MET A 192 -9.81 -19.83 7.40
CA MET A 192 -8.83 -20.78 6.89
C MET A 192 -7.72 -20.89 7.93
N ASP A 193 -7.40 -22.11 8.34
CA ASP A 193 -6.40 -22.36 9.37
C ASP A 193 -4.99 -22.17 8.79
N PRO A 194 -4.19 -21.18 9.26
CA PRO A 194 -2.83 -21.01 8.76
C PRO A 194 -1.90 -22.19 9.04
N GLY A 195 -2.24 -23.06 9.99
CA GLY A 195 -1.55 -24.32 10.28
C GLY A 195 -1.85 -25.45 9.29
N GLU A 196 -2.81 -25.25 8.37
CA GLU A 196 -3.12 -26.19 7.29
C GLU A 196 -2.42 -25.76 6.01
N GLU A 197 -1.46 -26.55 5.53
CA GLU A 197 -0.70 -26.25 4.30
C GLU A 197 -1.62 -26.01 3.09
N SER A 198 -2.71 -26.76 2.99
CA SER A 198 -3.70 -26.61 1.91
C SER A 198 -4.41 -25.25 1.92
N ALA A 199 -4.59 -24.62 3.09
CA ALA A 199 -5.16 -23.28 3.22
C ALA A 199 -4.19 -22.22 2.70
N SER A 200 -2.94 -22.26 3.13
CA SER A 200 -1.88 -21.35 2.67
C SER A 200 -1.62 -21.52 1.17
N LYS A 201 -1.58 -22.78 0.69
CA LYS A 201 -1.42 -23.07 -0.73
C LYS A 201 -2.56 -22.49 -1.58
N GLN A 202 -3.82 -22.65 -1.17
CA GLN A 202 -4.93 -22.07 -1.93
C GLN A 202 -4.82 -20.54 -2.00
N THR A 203 -4.47 -19.88 -0.89
CA THR A 203 -4.27 -18.43 -0.87
C THR A 203 -3.16 -18.00 -1.83
N LEU A 204 -2.03 -18.70 -1.81
CA LEU A 204 -0.91 -18.45 -2.72
C LEU A 204 -1.33 -18.67 -4.19
N ASP A 205 -1.99 -19.77 -4.51
CA ASP A 205 -2.44 -20.10 -5.85
C ASP A 205 -3.38 -19.03 -6.42
N VAL A 206 -4.32 -18.53 -5.61
CA VAL A 206 -5.25 -17.45 -5.97
C VAL A 206 -4.52 -16.15 -6.30
N ILE A 207 -3.54 -15.78 -5.46
CA ILE A 207 -2.76 -14.56 -5.68
C ILE A 207 -1.92 -14.66 -6.94
N LEU A 208 -1.23 -15.79 -7.14
CA LEU A 208 -0.41 -16.02 -8.33
C LEU A 208 -1.26 -16.12 -9.61
N ASP A 209 -2.50 -16.65 -9.54
CA ASP A 209 -3.45 -16.61 -10.65
C ASP A 209 -3.78 -15.17 -11.07
N VAL A 210 -4.04 -14.30 -10.10
CA VAL A 210 -4.29 -12.87 -10.37
C VAL A 210 -3.05 -12.20 -10.95
N VAL A 211 -1.88 -12.42 -10.38
CA VAL A 211 -0.61 -11.86 -10.89
C VAL A 211 -0.36 -12.27 -12.35
N ARG A 212 -0.59 -13.53 -12.71
CA ARG A 212 -0.40 -14.01 -14.09
C ARG A 212 -1.39 -13.39 -15.08
N ARG A 213 -2.66 -13.34 -14.71
CA ARG A 213 -3.75 -13.02 -15.63
C ARG A 213 -4.06 -11.55 -15.79
N TYR A 214 -3.80 -10.75 -14.77
CA TYR A 214 -4.14 -9.32 -14.76
C TYR A 214 -2.90 -8.44 -14.76
N ASP A 215 -3.03 -7.27 -15.34
CA ASP A 215 -1.96 -6.28 -15.44
C ASP A 215 -1.94 -5.35 -14.21
N ILE A 216 -1.96 -5.95 -13.01
CA ILE A 216 -1.89 -5.23 -11.74
C ILE A 216 -0.48 -4.69 -11.48
N ASP A 217 -0.39 -3.62 -10.68
CA ASP A 217 0.88 -2.98 -10.30
C ASP A 217 1.39 -3.45 -8.94
N GLY A 218 0.48 -3.98 -8.11
CA GLY A 218 0.84 -4.53 -6.81
C GLY A 218 -0.14 -5.56 -6.28
N VAL A 219 0.35 -6.38 -5.36
CA VAL A 219 -0.42 -7.24 -4.48
C VAL A 219 -0.39 -6.63 -3.09
N HIS A 220 -1.52 -6.60 -2.39
CA HIS A 220 -1.63 -6.06 -1.05
C HIS A 220 -2.33 -7.03 -0.11
N LEU A 221 -1.79 -7.20 1.11
CA LEU A 221 -2.45 -7.91 2.20
C LEU A 221 -2.88 -6.94 3.30
N ASP A 222 -3.98 -7.28 3.97
CA ASP A 222 -4.38 -6.70 5.25
C ASP A 222 -3.75 -7.44 6.46
N ASP A 223 -4.27 -7.20 7.65
CA ASP A 223 -3.77 -7.73 8.93
C ASP A 223 -4.51 -8.98 9.45
N TYR A 224 -5.34 -9.61 8.63
CA TYR A 224 -6.16 -10.75 9.03
C TYR A 224 -5.43 -12.09 8.81
N PHE A 225 -4.34 -12.32 9.56
CA PHE A 225 -3.59 -13.59 9.54
C PHE A 225 -4.30 -14.65 10.39
N TYR A 226 -4.08 -14.73 11.70
CA TYR A 226 -5.05 -15.36 12.59
C TYR A 226 -6.18 -14.37 12.90
N PRO A 227 -7.38 -14.84 13.31
CA PRO A 227 -8.49 -13.94 13.58
C PRO A 227 -8.22 -13.11 14.84
N TYR A 228 -8.78 -11.91 14.88
CA TYR A 228 -8.77 -11.10 16.10
C TYR A 228 -9.42 -11.89 17.25
N PRO A 229 -8.81 -11.86 18.46
CA PRO A 229 -9.33 -12.58 19.60
C PRO A 229 -10.78 -12.21 19.93
N ILE A 230 -11.56 -13.22 20.28
CA ILE A 230 -12.91 -13.05 20.83
C ILE A 230 -12.95 -13.54 22.27
N GLU A 231 -13.81 -12.93 23.10
CA GLU A 231 -14.03 -13.42 24.46
C GLU A 231 -14.68 -14.81 24.44
N ALA A 232 -14.33 -15.64 25.42
CA ALA A 232 -14.91 -16.99 25.58
C ALA A 232 -16.44 -16.97 25.84
N THR A 233 -16.98 -15.84 26.28
CA THR A 233 -18.42 -15.57 26.35
C THR A 233 -18.86 -14.68 25.17
N PRO A 234 -20.11 -14.77 24.67
CA PRO A 234 -20.52 -14.24 23.36
C PRO A 234 -20.57 -12.71 23.21
N ALA A 235 -19.85 -11.94 24.00
CA ALA A 235 -19.66 -10.53 23.77
C ALA A 235 -18.53 -10.32 22.77
N VAL A 236 -18.88 -10.01 21.54
CA VAL A 236 -17.95 -9.74 20.42
C VAL A 236 -17.07 -8.54 20.77
N ALA A 237 -15.84 -8.77 21.15
CA ALA A 237 -14.78 -7.76 21.03
C ALA A 237 -14.38 -7.68 19.57
N GLY A 238 -15.13 -6.93 18.78
CA GLY A 238 -14.78 -6.70 17.37
C GLY A 238 -13.48 -5.90 17.24
N ASN A 239 -12.98 -5.77 16.03
CA ASN A 239 -11.80 -4.95 15.64
C ASN A 239 -11.76 -3.57 16.34
N GLN A 240 -12.91 -3.02 16.73
CA GLN A 240 -13.03 -1.73 17.39
C GLN A 240 -12.35 -1.69 18.76
N ALA A 241 -12.43 -2.77 19.56
CA ALA A 241 -11.78 -2.81 20.87
C ALA A 241 -10.24 -2.86 20.73
N ALA A 242 -9.74 -3.57 19.71
CA ALA A 242 -8.32 -3.58 19.38
C ALA A 242 -7.82 -2.21 18.90
N LEU A 243 -8.60 -1.52 18.06
CA LEU A 243 -8.32 -0.16 17.60
C LEU A 243 -8.35 0.86 18.76
N ASP A 244 -9.18 0.62 19.78
CA ASP A 244 -9.27 1.50 20.95
C ASP A 244 -8.15 1.28 21.99
N GLY A 245 -7.28 0.29 21.78
CA GLY A 245 -6.13 0.02 22.65
C GLY A 245 -6.53 -0.49 24.06
N LYS A 246 -7.73 -1.04 24.23
CA LYS A 246 -8.17 -1.59 25.52
C LYS A 246 -7.61 -3.00 25.69
N PRO A 247 -7.01 -3.35 26.84
CA PRO A 247 -6.63 -4.72 27.12
C PRO A 247 -7.86 -5.63 27.22
N ALA A 248 -7.79 -6.81 26.63
CA ALA A 248 -8.81 -7.84 26.84
C ALA A 248 -8.75 -8.29 28.32
N THR A 249 -9.79 -8.01 29.08
CA THR A 249 -9.84 -8.32 30.52
C THR A 249 -10.53 -9.67 30.82
N LYS A 250 -11.00 -10.39 29.79
CA LYS A 250 -11.66 -11.70 29.93
C LYS A 250 -10.90 -12.78 29.17
N ALA A 251 -11.12 -14.05 29.58
CA ALA A 251 -10.52 -15.20 28.91
C ALA A 251 -10.84 -15.17 27.41
N GLU A 252 -9.80 -15.22 26.59
CA GLU A 252 -9.93 -15.28 25.14
C GLU A 252 -10.18 -16.71 24.70
N LEU A 253 -11.01 -16.89 23.68
CA LEU A 253 -11.20 -18.17 23.02
C LEU A 253 -9.94 -18.49 22.20
N ASP A 254 -9.30 -19.64 22.46
CA ASP A 254 -8.15 -20.05 21.63
C ASP A 254 -8.62 -20.45 20.22
N PHE A 255 -7.78 -20.22 19.23
CA PHE A 255 -8.08 -20.64 17.85
C PHE A 255 -8.02 -22.18 17.75
N PRO A 256 -9.02 -22.85 17.13
CA PRO A 256 -9.16 -24.29 17.18
C PRO A 256 -8.29 -25.03 16.13
N ASP A 257 -6.98 -24.79 16.13
CA ASP A 257 -5.98 -25.40 15.24
C ASP A 257 -5.30 -26.64 15.84
N THR A 258 -5.84 -27.21 16.93
CA THR A 258 -5.25 -28.38 17.60
C THR A 258 -4.92 -29.53 16.64
N PRO A 259 -5.78 -29.91 15.65
CA PRO A 259 -5.41 -31.01 14.75
C PRO A 259 -4.18 -30.72 13.90
N ALA A 260 -3.97 -29.47 13.46
CA ALA A 260 -2.78 -29.06 12.72
C ALA A 260 -1.53 -29.03 13.62
N TRP A 261 -1.70 -28.52 14.86
CA TRP A 261 -0.66 -28.51 15.88
C TRP A 261 -0.19 -29.92 16.24
N ASP A 262 -1.10 -30.87 16.47
CA ASP A 262 -0.77 -32.26 16.81
C ASP A 262 0.01 -32.95 15.66
N ARG A 263 -0.35 -32.68 14.41
CA ARG A 263 0.43 -33.15 13.25
C ARG A 263 1.84 -32.58 13.21
N TYR A 264 1.98 -31.28 13.50
CA TYR A 264 3.30 -30.64 13.60
C TYR A 264 4.19 -31.32 14.65
N LEU A 265 3.65 -31.60 15.86
CA LEU A 265 4.39 -32.31 16.92
C LEU A 265 4.74 -33.74 16.52
N ALA A 266 3.78 -34.49 15.94
CA ALA A 266 3.99 -35.85 15.46
C ALA A 266 5.04 -35.90 14.34
N GLY A 267 5.17 -34.85 13.54
CA GLY A 267 6.22 -34.68 12.52
C GLY A 267 7.59 -34.27 13.08
N GLY A 268 7.75 -34.21 14.42
CA GLY A 268 9.00 -33.85 15.08
C GLY A 268 9.18 -32.33 15.30
N GLY A 269 8.13 -31.56 15.19
CA GLY A 269 8.13 -30.11 15.47
C GLY A 269 8.51 -29.80 16.92
N ARG A 270 9.30 -28.74 17.14
CA ARG A 270 9.86 -28.39 18.46
C ARG A 270 9.57 -26.98 18.94
N LEU A 271 8.89 -26.15 18.12
CA LEU A 271 8.51 -24.80 18.54
C LEU A 271 7.38 -24.89 19.58
N ASP A 272 7.25 -23.85 20.40
CA ASP A 272 6.00 -23.61 21.13
C ASP A 272 4.87 -23.23 20.15
N ARG A 273 3.61 -23.35 20.59
CA ARG A 273 2.45 -23.18 19.71
C ARG A 273 2.36 -21.76 19.12
N ALA A 274 2.72 -20.73 19.88
CA ALA A 274 2.70 -19.36 19.40
C ALA A 274 3.79 -19.11 18.34
N SER A 275 4.97 -19.64 18.51
CA SER A 275 6.07 -19.57 17.54
C SER A 275 5.77 -20.37 16.28
N TRP A 276 5.13 -21.55 16.40
CA TRP A 276 4.65 -22.32 15.26
C TRP A 276 3.57 -21.57 14.47
N ARG A 277 2.60 -20.92 15.13
CA ARG A 277 1.59 -20.09 14.47
C ARG A 277 2.23 -18.95 13.69
N ARG A 278 3.23 -18.26 14.25
CA ARG A 278 3.99 -17.22 13.54
C ARG A 278 4.73 -17.78 12.34
N GLN A 279 5.40 -18.90 12.49
CA GLN A 279 6.12 -19.56 11.40
C GLN A 279 5.20 -19.89 10.23
N ASN A 280 3.97 -20.37 10.47
CA ASN A 280 3.00 -20.64 9.40
C ASN A 280 2.66 -19.38 8.59
N VAL A 281 2.49 -18.25 9.27
CA VAL A 281 2.23 -16.96 8.61
C VAL A 281 3.48 -16.48 7.87
N ASP A 282 4.66 -16.55 8.51
CA ASP A 282 5.94 -16.12 7.94
C ASP A 282 6.25 -16.86 6.62
N HIS A 283 6.02 -18.17 6.59
CA HIS A 283 6.20 -18.99 5.38
C HIS A 283 5.30 -18.50 4.24
N LEU A 284 4.01 -18.21 4.50
CA LEU A 284 3.13 -17.69 3.46
C LEU A 284 3.65 -16.35 2.92
N ILE A 285 4.07 -15.43 3.81
CA ILE A 285 4.57 -14.11 3.39
C ILE A 285 5.84 -14.26 2.52
N GLU A 286 6.78 -15.10 2.94
CA GLU A 286 8.00 -15.37 2.17
C GLU A 286 7.70 -15.99 0.80
N ASP A 287 6.80 -17.00 0.76
CA ASP A 287 6.43 -17.69 -0.48
C ASP A 287 5.68 -16.77 -1.45
N MET A 288 4.83 -15.87 -0.92
CA MET A 288 4.16 -14.85 -1.71
C MET A 288 5.17 -13.89 -2.34
N TYR A 289 6.10 -13.34 -1.55
CA TYR A 289 7.14 -12.46 -2.05
C TYR A 289 7.92 -13.10 -3.20
N LYS A 290 8.41 -14.33 -2.99
CA LYS A 290 9.17 -15.09 -3.99
C LYS A 290 8.31 -15.45 -5.22
N GLY A 291 7.07 -15.86 -4.97
CA GLY A 291 6.14 -16.29 -6.02
C GLY A 291 5.73 -15.13 -6.93
N ILE A 292 5.36 -14.00 -6.37
CA ILE A 292 4.94 -12.80 -7.12
C ILE A 292 6.06 -12.33 -8.05
N HIS A 293 7.29 -12.18 -7.53
CA HIS A 293 8.39 -11.67 -8.34
C HIS A 293 8.90 -12.67 -9.38
N ARG A 294 8.70 -13.96 -9.16
CA ARG A 294 8.98 -15.00 -10.17
C ARG A 294 7.99 -14.94 -11.33
N GLU A 295 6.70 -14.63 -11.06
CA GLU A 295 5.68 -14.49 -12.10
C GLU A 295 5.82 -13.16 -12.86
N LYS A 296 5.94 -12.05 -12.13
CA LYS A 296 6.12 -10.70 -12.68
C LYS A 296 7.01 -9.86 -11.78
N SER A 297 8.26 -9.69 -12.17
CA SER A 297 9.30 -9.03 -11.35
C SER A 297 9.00 -7.58 -10.98
N TRP A 298 8.08 -6.91 -11.69
CA TRP A 298 7.69 -5.52 -11.43
C TRP A 298 6.47 -5.34 -10.54
N VAL A 299 5.73 -6.40 -10.24
CA VAL A 299 4.54 -6.33 -9.36
C VAL A 299 5.01 -6.21 -7.92
N ARG A 300 4.70 -5.07 -7.28
CA ARG A 300 5.07 -4.83 -5.89
C ARG A 300 4.23 -5.67 -4.95
N PHE A 301 4.83 -6.14 -3.88
CA PHE A 301 4.12 -6.80 -2.79
C PHE A 301 4.12 -5.93 -1.54
N GLY A 302 2.94 -5.61 -1.01
CA GLY A 302 2.76 -4.79 0.18
C GLY A 302 1.88 -5.42 1.23
N ILE A 303 2.08 -5.02 2.47
CA ILE A 303 1.30 -5.49 3.62
C ILE A 303 0.90 -4.30 4.48
N SER A 304 -0.37 -4.28 4.92
CA SER A 304 -0.87 -3.34 5.92
C SER A 304 -1.17 -4.04 7.25
N PRO A 305 -0.15 -4.29 8.07
CA PRO A 305 -0.35 -4.93 9.36
C PRO A 305 -0.92 -3.95 10.38
N PHE A 306 -1.37 -4.47 11.52
CA PHE A 306 -1.77 -3.63 12.64
C PHE A 306 -0.63 -2.67 13.04
N GLY A 307 -0.96 -1.43 13.38
CA GLY A 307 0.05 -0.36 13.52
C GLY A 307 1.02 -0.47 14.70
N LEU A 308 0.78 -1.36 15.66
CA LEU A 308 1.64 -1.56 16.83
C LEU A 308 2.59 -2.74 16.64
N GLY A 309 3.87 -2.50 16.85
CA GLY A 309 4.91 -3.53 16.83
C GLY A 309 4.90 -4.46 18.05
N ARG A 310 5.90 -5.34 18.14
CA ARG A 310 6.11 -6.29 19.24
C ARG A 310 6.20 -5.56 20.58
N PRO A 311 5.53 -6.07 21.64
CA PRO A 311 5.52 -5.40 22.94
C PRO A 311 6.91 -5.14 23.53
N ASP A 312 7.84 -6.09 23.34
CA ASP A 312 9.22 -6.02 23.84
C ASP A 312 10.13 -5.02 23.09
N ARG A 313 9.66 -4.47 21.95
CA ARG A 313 10.42 -3.53 21.10
C ARG A 313 9.78 -2.15 20.98
N ARG A 314 8.63 -1.96 21.60
CA ARG A 314 7.89 -0.68 21.50
C ARG A 314 8.64 0.46 22.14
N PRO A 315 8.56 1.67 21.58
CA PRO A 315 9.04 2.87 22.25
C PRO A 315 8.35 3.05 23.62
N PRO A 316 9.04 3.70 24.59
CA PRO A 316 8.46 4.00 25.90
C PRO A 316 7.11 4.76 25.76
N GLY A 317 6.12 4.33 26.53
CA GLY A 317 4.77 4.92 26.52
C GLY A 317 3.82 4.38 25.44
N ILE A 318 4.31 3.61 24.47
CA ILE A 318 3.47 2.94 23.48
C ILE A 318 2.91 1.64 24.06
N ALA A 319 1.59 1.51 24.03
CA ALA A 319 0.87 0.35 24.60
C ALA A 319 -0.38 0.02 23.76
N GLY A 320 -0.91 -1.17 23.95
CA GLY A 320 -2.13 -1.65 23.32
C GLY A 320 -2.01 -3.05 22.74
N PHE A 321 -2.88 -3.37 21.79
CA PHE A 321 -2.99 -4.68 21.15
C PHE A 321 -1.66 -5.17 20.55
N SER A 322 -1.37 -6.46 20.68
CA SER A 322 -0.19 -7.09 20.11
C SER A 322 -0.55 -7.99 18.94
N GLN A 323 -0.26 -7.54 17.72
CA GLN A 323 -0.41 -8.41 16.53
C GLN A 323 0.55 -9.61 16.56
N TYR A 324 1.75 -9.44 17.14
CA TYR A 324 2.75 -10.49 17.28
C TYR A 324 2.23 -11.66 18.13
N ASP A 325 1.52 -11.35 19.23
CA ASP A 325 1.02 -12.37 20.16
C ASP A 325 -0.39 -12.87 19.82
N LYS A 326 -1.20 -12.05 19.14
CA LYS A 326 -2.64 -12.31 18.93
C LYS A 326 -3.01 -12.66 17.50
N LEU A 327 -2.36 -12.04 16.51
CA LEU A 327 -2.52 -12.36 15.10
C LEU A 327 -1.38 -13.24 14.58
N TYR A 328 -0.40 -13.51 15.44
CA TYR A 328 0.83 -14.26 15.14
C TYR A 328 1.56 -13.69 13.91
N ALA A 329 1.58 -12.36 13.81
CA ALA A 329 2.18 -11.59 12.73
C ALA A 329 3.50 -10.96 13.18
N ASP A 330 4.64 -11.48 12.71
CA ASP A 330 5.97 -10.89 12.96
C ASP A 330 6.32 -9.88 11.87
N ALA A 331 5.60 -8.75 11.87
CA ALA A 331 5.73 -7.71 10.86
C ALA A 331 7.14 -7.08 10.83
N GLU A 332 7.82 -7.01 11.96
CA GLU A 332 9.23 -6.59 12.06
C GLU A 332 10.14 -7.55 11.30
N LEU A 333 9.95 -8.86 11.46
CA LEU A 333 10.72 -9.88 10.74
C LEU A 333 10.55 -9.71 9.22
N TRP A 334 9.31 -9.56 8.73
CA TRP A 334 9.05 -9.44 7.30
C TRP A 334 9.73 -8.21 6.70
N LEU A 335 9.69 -7.09 7.42
CA LEU A 335 10.34 -5.84 7.02
C LEU A 335 11.87 -5.99 7.03
N GLN A 336 12.44 -6.60 8.09
CA GLN A 336 13.88 -6.83 8.24
C GLN A 336 14.42 -7.86 7.23
N LYS A 337 13.62 -8.85 6.82
CA LYS A 337 13.96 -9.83 5.78
C LYS A 337 13.74 -9.28 4.36
N GLY A 338 13.02 -8.16 4.23
CA GLY A 338 12.65 -7.59 2.94
C GLY A 338 11.68 -8.46 2.15
N TRP A 339 10.81 -9.23 2.84
CA TRP A 339 9.77 -10.05 2.23
C TRP A 339 8.54 -9.26 1.80
N LEU A 340 8.73 -7.99 1.48
CA LEU A 340 7.76 -7.07 0.95
C LEU A 340 8.47 -5.90 0.25
N ASP A 341 7.77 -5.18 -0.62
CA ASP A 341 8.29 -3.99 -1.31
C ASP A 341 7.79 -2.70 -0.65
N TYR A 342 6.59 -2.73 -0.08
CA TYR A 342 6.09 -1.60 0.68
C TYR A 342 5.32 -2.06 1.92
N PHE A 343 5.48 -1.31 2.97
CA PHE A 343 4.91 -1.56 4.29
C PHE A 343 3.95 -0.43 4.65
N THR A 344 2.70 -0.77 4.93
CA THR A 344 1.62 0.19 5.18
C THR A 344 1.04 -0.01 6.58
N PRO A 345 1.79 0.29 7.66
CA PRO A 345 1.29 0.06 9.02
C PRO A 345 0.03 0.89 9.25
N GLN A 346 -1.02 0.29 9.81
CA GLN A 346 -2.30 0.95 10.08
C GLN A 346 -2.16 1.89 11.29
N LEU A 347 -1.64 3.11 11.04
CA LEU A 347 -1.46 4.12 12.09
C LEU A 347 -2.75 4.91 12.33
N TYR A 348 -3.79 4.21 12.77
CA TYR A 348 -5.17 4.70 12.83
C TYR A 348 -5.48 5.53 14.11
N TRP A 349 -4.48 6.16 14.68
CA TRP A 349 -4.60 6.99 15.87
C TRP A 349 -4.19 8.44 15.61
N ALA A 350 -4.80 9.36 16.38
CA ALA A 350 -4.44 10.75 16.31
C ALA A 350 -3.01 10.97 16.84
N ARG A 351 -2.33 11.99 16.33
CA ARG A 351 -0.99 12.39 16.77
C ARG A 351 -0.93 12.65 18.28
N ALA A 352 -1.98 13.25 18.84
CA ALA A 352 -2.08 13.54 20.26
C ALA A 352 -2.37 12.33 21.17
N GLN A 353 -2.67 11.15 20.60
CA GLN A 353 -2.96 9.93 21.38
C GLN A 353 -1.66 9.30 21.91
N LYS A 354 -1.25 9.66 23.11
CA LYS A 354 0.08 9.33 23.70
C LYS A 354 0.45 7.84 23.60
N ALA A 355 -0.48 6.93 23.94
CA ALA A 355 -0.21 5.50 23.94
C ALA A 355 -0.08 4.87 22.52
N GLN A 356 -0.50 5.56 21.48
CA GLN A 356 -0.42 5.15 20.07
C GLN A 356 -0.15 6.35 19.16
N SER A 357 0.72 7.27 19.56
CA SER A 357 1.02 8.48 18.77
C SER A 357 1.46 8.12 17.35
N TYR A 358 0.81 8.70 16.36
CA TYR A 358 1.15 8.54 14.94
C TYR A 358 2.64 8.80 14.67
N ASP A 359 3.16 9.91 15.19
CA ASP A 359 4.54 10.34 14.97
C ASP A 359 5.54 9.31 15.51
N VAL A 360 5.33 8.86 16.75
CA VAL A 360 6.20 7.87 17.43
C VAL A 360 6.16 6.52 16.74
N LEU A 361 4.97 6.07 16.30
CA LEU A 361 4.82 4.80 15.60
C LEU A 361 5.41 4.84 14.19
N LEU A 362 5.30 5.94 13.48
CA LEU A 362 5.96 6.11 12.19
C LEU A 362 7.49 6.02 12.33
N ASP A 363 8.05 6.74 13.28
CA ASP A 363 9.50 6.69 13.56
C ASP A 363 9.96 5.28 13.99
N TYR A 364 9.15 4.56 14.76
CA TYR A 364 9.40 3.17 15.12
C TYR A 364 9.50 2.26 13.88
N TRP A 365 8.51 2.31 12.98
CA TRP A 365 8.50 1.48 11.79
C TRP A 365 9.61 1.83 10.79
N ILE A 366 9.96 3.11 10.67
CA ILE A 366 11.13 3.55 9.92
C ILE A 366 12.40 2.93 10.50
N GLY A 367 12.54 2.89 11.82
CA GLY A 367 13.67 2.29 12.51
C GLY A 367 13.79 0.76 12.32
N GLN A 368 12.67 0.05 12.06
CA GLN A 368 12.69 -1.39 11.76
C GLN A 368 13.06 -1.71 10.31
N ASN A 369 13.04 -0.71 9.42
CA ASN A 369 13.20 -0.87 7.98
C ASN A 369 14.67 -0.95 7.53
N THR A 370 15.37 -2.01 7.91
CA THR A 370 16.80 -2.20 7.60
C THR A 370 17.07 -2.49 6.13
N MET A 371 16.05 -2.94 5.37
CA MET A 371 16.17 -3.26 3.95
C MET A 371 15.81 -2.10 3.02
N GLY A 372 15.51 -0.90 3.57
CA GLY A 372 15.16 0.28 2.78
C GLY A 372 13.91 0.12 1.91
N ARG A 373 12.94 -0.68 2.36
CA ARG A 373 11.65 -0.84 1.69
C ARG A 373 10.81 0.43 1.83
N HIS A 374 9.79 0.59 0.99
CA HIS A 374 8.89 1.74 1.13
C HIS A 374 8.08 1.67 2.43
N ILE A 375 8.00 2.76 3.17
CA ILE A 375 7.09 2.94 4.30
C ILE A 375 6.01 3.93 3.88
N TRP A 376 4.77 3.45 3.76
CA TRP A 376 3.59 4.23 3.36
C TRP A 376 2.47 4.06 4.39
N PRO A 377 2.48 4.78 5.53
CA PRO A 377 1.53 4.56 6.61
C PRO A 377 0.08 4.70 6.17
N GLY A 378 -0.78 3.90 6.78
CA GLY A 378 -2.23 3.99 6.65
C GLY A 378 -2.80 5.12 7.50
N LEU A 379 -3.64 5.97 6.90
CA LEU A 379 -4.33 7.09 7.53
C LEU A 379 -5.82 6.76 7.71
N PHE A 380 -6.37 6.95 8.92
CA PHE A 380 -7.78 6.63 9.15
C PHE A 380 -8.71 7.80 8.72
N THR A 381 -8.75 8.09 7.45
CA THR A 381 -9.54 9.19 6.88
C THR A 381 -11.05 9.02 7.12
N SER A 382 -11.54 7.78 7.22
CA SER A 382 -12.95 7.49 7.55
C SER A 382 -13.35 7.89 8.97
N ARG A 383 -12.40 8.25 9.83
CA ARG A 383 -12.71 8.87 11.14
C ARG A 383 -13.31 10.27 11.00
N ILE A 384 -13.08 10.95 9.88
CA ILE A 384 -13.72 12.25 9.62
C ILE A 384 -15.23 12.02 9.45
N GLY A 385 -16.03 12.67 10.31
CA GLY A 385 -17.47 12.52 10.34
C GLY A 385 -17.96 11.22 11.00
N ALA A 386 -17.10 10.49 11.74
CA ALA A 386 -17.50 9.28 12.46
C ALA A 386 -18.32 9.64 13.72
N PRO A 387 -19.27 8.77 14.15
CA PRO A 387 -20.09 9.03 15.33
C PRO A 387 -19.29 9.13 16.63
N THR A 388 -18.14 8.48 16.69
CA THR A 388 -17.23 8.47 17.84
C THR A 388 -15.80 8.73 17.40
N LYS A 389 -15.01 9.43 18.22
CA LYS A 389 -13.61 9.79 17.93
C LYS A 389 -13.47 10.48 16.56
N ASP A 390 -14.35 11.42 16.28
CA ASP A 390 -14.42 12.15 15.02
C ASP A 390 -13.14 13.01 14.81
N TYR A 391 -12.51 12.85 13.65
CA TYR A 391 -11.38 13.69 13.26
C TYR A 391 -11.83 14.95 12.55
N GLN A 392 -11.09 16.03 12.76
CA GLN A 392 -11.11 17.17 11.85
C GLN A 392 -10.18 16.86 10.66
N PRO A 393 -10.46 17.39 9.46
CA PRO A 393 -9.59 17.21 8.29
C PRO A 393 -8.13 17.56 8.57
N GLN A 394 -7.89 18.54 9.43
CA GLN A 394 -6.54 18.98 9.80
C GLN A 394 -5.69 17.86 10.39
N GLU A 395 -6.26 16.91 11.14
CA GLU A 395 -5.51 15.76 11.67
C GLU A 395 -4.87 14.94 10.54
N ILE A 396 -5.61 14.68 9.45
CA ILE A 396 -5.10 13.94 8.28
C ILE A 396 -4.04 14.77 7.54
N LEU A 397 -4.27 16.09 7.37
CA LEU A 397 -3.28 16.97 6.73
C LEU A 397 -1.99 17.04 7.54
N ASP A 398 -2.08 17.10 8.87
CA ASP A 398 -0.93 17.09 9.75
C ASP A 398 -0.18 15.76 9.71
N GLN A 399 -0.87 14.61 9.68
CA GLN A 399 -0.24 13.30 9.51
C GLN A 399 0.51 13.19 8.17
N ILE A 400 -0.03 13.74 7.09
CA ILE A 400 0.67 13.85 5.80
C ILE A 400 1.93 14.72 5.94
N GLY A 401 1.81 15.86 6.64
CA GLY A 401 2.95 16.75 6.92
C GLY A 401 4.06 16.05 7.71
N VAL A 402 3.68 15.28 8.74
CA VAL A 402 4.62 14.47 9.53
C VAL A 402 5.29 13.41 8.64
N THR A 403 4.52 12.69 7.81
CA THR A 403 5.06 11.69 6.87
C THR A 403 6.10 12.31 5.94
N ARG A 404 5.79 13.46 5.34
CA ARG A 404 6.69 14.20 4.45
C ARG A 404 7.97 14.70 5.13
N SER A 405 7.93 14.95 6.43
CA SER A 405 9.12 15.34 7.20
C SER A 405 10.08 14.18 7.49
N ARG A 406 9.74 12.94 7.12
CA ARG A 406 10.56 11.72 7.24
C ARG A 406 10.97 11.24 5.84
N PRO A 407 12.22 11.46 5.41
CA PRO A 407 12.65 11.08 4.05
C PRO A 407 12.48 9.61 3.71
N GLN A 408 12.42 8.73 4.73
CA GLN A 408 12.22 7.29 4.55
C GLN A 408 10.75 6.89 4.35
N ALA A 409 9.80 7.82 4.60
CA ALA A 409 8.37 7.61 4.39
C ALA A 409 7.93 8.31 3.09
N GLY A 410 7.89 7.55 2.00
CA GLY A 410 7.67 8.07 0.64
C GLY A 410 6.21 8.12 0.22
N GLY A 411 5.23 8.18 1.12
CA GLY A 411 3.82 8.23 0.77
C GLY A 411 2.90 7.73 1.88
N HIS A 412 1.62 7.56 1.58
CA HIS A 412 0.59 7.11 2.53
C HIS A 412 -0.64 6.57 1.81
N VAL A 413 -1.53 5.88 2.57
CA VAL A 413 -2.75 5.29 2.05
C VAL A 413 -3.94 5.66 2.94
N HIS A 414 -5.02 6.19 2.34
CA HIS A 414 -6.24 6.58 3.06
C HIS A 414 -7.19 5.41 3.29
N PHE A 415 -7.55 5.12 4.51
CA PHE A 415 -8.67 4.22 4.82
C PHE A 415 -9.92 5.06 5.14
N SER A 416 -10.97 5.08 4.29
CA SER A 416 -11.02 4.48 2.98
C SER A 416 -11.60 5.48 1.97
N MET A 417 -11.77 5.05 0.74
CA MET A 417 -12.21 5.90 -0.38
C MET A 417 -13.57 6.56 -0.14
N VAL A 418 -14.48 5.92 0.59
CA VAL A 418 -15.82 6.47 0.88
C VAL A 418 -15.77 7.86 1.53
N ALA A 419 -14.81 8.11 2.42
CA ALA A 419 -14.67 9.41 3.07
C ALA A 419 -14.28 10.52 2.07
N LEU A 420 -13.46 10.18 1.08
CA LEU A 420 -13.01 11.07 0.00
C LEU A 420 -14.13 11.28 -1.03
N MET A 421 -14.89 10.23 -1.36
CA MET A 421 -16.06 10.33 -2.25
C MET A 421 -17.14 11.23 -1.66
N GLN A 422 -17.40 11.10 -0.37
CA GLN A 422 -18.37 11.92 0.36
C GLN A 422 -17.84 13.33 0.70
N ASN A 423 -16.58 13.61 0.43
CA ASN A 423 -15.91 14.87 0.78
C ASN A 423 -16.19 15.30 2.23
N ARG A 424 -16.07 14.34 3.18
CA ARG A 424 -16.45 14.56 4.58
C ARG A 424 -15.71 15.78 5.15
N LYS A 425 -16.45 16.75 5.65
CA LYS A 425 -15.93 18.05 6.15
C LYS A 425 -14.98 18.75 5.18
N GLY A 426 -15.09 18.50 3.87
CA GLY A 426 -14.26 19.14 2.84
C GLY A 426 -12.86 18.54 2.69
N ILE A 427 -12.58 17.33 3.21
CA ILE A 427 -11.24 16.74 3.17
C ILE A 427 -10.72 16.54 1.73
N ALA A 428 -11.55 16.12 0.79
CA ALA A 428 -11.11 15.90 -0.59
C ALA A 428 -10.68 17.21 -1.28
N ASP A 429 -11.41 18.30 -1.02
CA ASP A 429 -11.06 19.63 -1.54
C ASP A 429 -9.79 20.18 -0.89
N GLN A 430 -9.63 20.00 0.42
CA GLN A 430 -8.43 20.41 1.13
C GLN A 430 -7.19 19.63 0.65
N LEU A 431 -7.30 18.32 0.46
CA LEU A 431 -6.22 17.54 -0.13
C LEU A 431 -5.86 18.06 -1.52
N ARG A 432 -6.85 18.24 -2.41
CA ARG A 432 -6.65 18.71 -3.77
C ARG A 432 -5.99 20.07 -3.86
N THR A 433 -6.37 21.01 -3.00
CA THR A 433 -5.89 22.41 -3.05
C THR A 433 -4.66 22.67 -2.19
N GLN A 434 -4.30 21.76 -1.28
CA GLN A 434 -3.17 21.90 -0.36
C GLN A 434 -2.16 20.75 -0.56
N SER A 435 -2.39 19.60 0.08
CA SER A 435 -1.40 18.51 0.12
C SER A 435 -1.12 17.90 -1.26
N TYR A 436 -2.09 17.89 -2.17
CA TYR A 436 -1.98 17.30 -3.51
C TYR A 436 -2.18 18.32 -4.63
N ALA A 437 -1.80 19.57 -4.41
CA ALA A 437 -1.96 20.65 -5.38
C ALA A 437 -1.26 20.36 -6.73
N SER A 438 -0.17 19.59 -6.73
CA SER A 438 0.46 19.09 -7.95
C SER A 438 0.50 17.56 -7.99
N PRO A 439 0.56 16.93 -9.18
CA PRO A 439 0.77 15.49 -9.30
C PRO A 439 2.09 15.04 -8.68
N ALA A 440 2.19 13.75 -8.36
CA ALA A 440 3.42 13.09 -7.97
C ALA A 440 3.54 11.73 -8.65
N LEU A 441 4.78 11.31 -8.94
CA LEU A 441 5.08 9.95 -9.34
C LEU A 441 5.10 9.02 -8.11
N VAL A 442 4.77 7.77 -8.30
CA VAL A 442 5.05 6.72 -7.31
C VAL A 442 6.58 6.65 -7.12
N PRO A 443 7.08 6.52 -5.88
CA PRO A 443 8.50 6.33 -5.63
C PRO A 443 9.06 5.11 -6.38
N ALA A 444 10.24 5.25 -6.97
CA ALA A 444 10.89 4.15 -7.67
C ALA A 444 11.25 3.00 -6.72
N THR A 445 11.19 1.76 -7.23
CA THR A 445 11.47 0.54 -6.48
C THR A 445 12.79 -0.10 -6.96
N PRO A 446 13.96 0.49 -6.62
CA PRO A 446 15.25 0.15 -7.25
C PRO A 446 15.72 -1.27 -6.95
N TRP A 447 15.29 -1.91 -5.86
CA TRP A 447 15.63 -3.30 -5.53
C TRP A 447 14.95 -4.32 -6.44
N LEU A 448 13.89 -3.95 -7.18
CA LEU A 448 13.28 -4.77 -8.22
C LEU A 448 13.88 -4.48 -9.60
N GLY A 449 14.52 -3.33 -9.77
CA GLY A 449 15.20 -2.91 -10.99
C GLY A 449 15.40 -1.40 -11.03
N SER A 450 16.60 -0.97 -11.44
CA SER A 450 16.99 0.45 -11.45
C SER A 450 17.38 0.97 -12.84
N ALA A 451 17.19 0.16 -13.88
CA ALA A 451 17.48 0.57 -15.25
C ALA A 451 16.52 1.68 -15.69
N LYS A 452 17.05 2.81 -16.18
CA LYS A 452 16.22 3.87 -16.74
C LYS A 452 15.56 3.40 -18.04
N PRO A 453 14.29 3.72 -18.28
CA PRO A 453 13.67 3.51 -19.59
C PRO A 453 14.35 4.36 -20.67
N GLY A 454 14.18 3.97 -21.92
CA GLY A 454 14.68 4.75 -23.06
C GLY A 454 14.04 6.13 -23.14
N LEU A 455 14.71 7.06 -23.83
CA LEU A 455 14.17 8.40 -24.08
C LEU A 455 12.82 8.32 -24.79
N PRO A 456 11.83 9.15 -24.42
CA PRO A 456 10.55 9.19 -25.11
C PRO A 456 10.72 9.80 -26.53
N THR A 457 9.99 9.27 -27.50
CA THR A 457 9.86 9.89 -28.83
C THR A 457 8.58 10.73 -28.85
N VAL A 458 8.74 12.05 -28.97
CA VAL A 458 7.63 13.01 -28.91
C VAL A 458 7.74 14.02 -30.01
N LYS A 459 6.63 14.28 -30.73
CA LYS A 459 6.48 15.39 -31.65
C LYS A 459 5.64 16.47 -30.99
N ALA A 460 6.19 17.67 -30.80
CA ALA A 460 5.50 18.84 -30.33
C ALA A 460 5.06 19.72 -31.51
N THR A 461 3.83 20.19 -31.50
CA THR A 461 3.29 21.11 -32.52
C THR A 461 2.56 22.24 -31.84
N ARG A 462 2.98 23.48 -32.07
CA ARG A 462 2.30 24.69 -31.54
C ARG A 462 0.91 24.84 -32.13
N LEU A 463 -0.06 25.07 -31.28
CA LEU A 463 -1.44 25.41 -31.62
C LEU A 463 -1.71 26.89 -31.38
N ALA A 464 -2.87 27.40 -31.80
CA ALA A 464 -3.29 28.78 -31.52
C ALA A 464 -3.35 29.10 -30.03
N ARG A 465 -3.76 28.11 -29.20
CA ARG A 465 -3.77 28.18 -27.72
C ARG A 465 -3.30 26.85 -27.18
N GLY A 466 -1.98 26.72 -26.95
CA GLY A 466 -1.42 25.49 -26.39
C GLY A 466 -0.47 24.78 -27.34
N MET A 467 -0.23 23.50 -27.05
CA MET A 467 0.70 22.65 -27.78
C MET A 467 0.14 21.22 -27.84
N ALA A 468 0.13 20.63 -29.03
CA ALA A 468 -0.16 19.23 -29.21
C ALA A 468 1.14 18.43 -29.03
N LEU A 469 1.15 17.44 -28.15
CA LEU A 469 2.23 16.48 -27.96
C LEU A 469 1.75 15.13 -28.48
N LYS A 470 2.47 14.58 -29.45
CA LYS A 470 2.21 13.24 -29.98
C LYS A 470 3.34 12.30 -29.56
N PHE A 471 2.99 11.32 -28.74
CA PHE A 471 3.91 10.34 -28.22
C PHE A 471 3.95 9.11 -29.12
N THR A 472 5.16 8.54 -29.30
CA THR A 472 5.28 7.19 -29.84
C THR A 472 5.30 6.21 -28.69
N ALA A 473 4.38 5.24 -28.69
CA ALA A 473 4.26 4.26 -27.63
C ALA A 473 5.56 3.46 -27.46
N GLY A 474 6.13 3.48 -26.25
CA GLY A 474 7.25 2.64 -25.87
C GLY A 474 6.75 1.41 -25.10
N LYS A 475 7.24 0.21 -25.45
CA LYS A 475 6.76 -1.07 -24.86
C LYS A 475 6.88 -1.15 -23.33
N ALA A 476 7.83 -0.44 -22.72
CA ALA A 476 8.12 -0.49 -21.28
C ALA A 476 7.57 0.72 -20.49
N ASN A 477 6.97 1.70 -21.17
CA ASN A 477 6.54 2.93 -20.53
C ASN A 477 5.17 2.75 -19.89
N ALA A 478 5.04 3.12 -18.61
CA ALA A 478 3.75 3.22 -17.92
C ALA A 478 3.18 4.64 -18.03
N LEU A 479 4.04 5.65 -17.91
CA LEU A 479 3.69 7.05 -17.88
C LEU A 479 4.68 7.87 -18.70
N TYR A 480 4.26 9.08 -19.08
CA TYR A 480 5.13 10.18 -19.46
C TYR A 480 5.01 11.30 -18.43
N THR A 481 6.11 12.00 -18.15
CA THR A 481 6.07 13.27 -17.45
C THR A 481 6.15 14.41 -18.46
N VAL A 482 5.45 15.49 -18.22
CA VAL A 482 5.55 16.72 -19.01
C VAL A 482 5.79 17.88 -18.06
N TRP A 483 6.86 18.60 -18.29
CA TRP A 483 7.22 19.82 -17.60
C TRP A 483 7.06 21.00 -18.53
N GLU A 484 6.31 22.01 -18.10
CA GLU A 484 6.22 23.30 -18.79
C GLU A 484 6.84 24.40 -17.95
N ARG A 485 7.62 25.27 -18.59
CA ARG A 485 8.24 26.42 -17.96
C ARG A 485 7.51 27.70 -18.36
N HIS A 486 7.29 28.58 -17.38
CA HIS A 486 6.76 29.93 -17.54
C HIS A 486 7.63 30.89 -16.73
N GLY A 487 8.68 31.47 -17.34
CA GLY A 487 9.69 32.25 -16.63
C GLY A 487 10.41 31.39 -15.57
N ASN A 488 10.19 31.69 -14.28
CA ASN A 488 10.73 30.95 -13.14
C ASN A 488 9.74 29.92 -12.55
N GLU A 489 8.57 29.75 -13.14
CA GLU A 489 7.57 28.79 -12.67
C GLU A 489 7.56 27.56 -13.55
N TRP A 490 7.48 26.37 -12.91
CA TRP A 490 7.37 25.08 -13.55
C TRP A 490 6.06 24.41 -13.20
N LYS A 491 5.37 23.88 -14.20
CA LYS A 491 4.22 23.00 -14.00
C LYS A 491 4.54 21.58 -14.39
N PHE A 492 4.04 20.65 -13.60
CA PHE A 492 4.30 19.22 -13.71
C PHE A 492 3.02 18.47 -14.06
N HIS A 493 3.09 17.61 -15.07
CA HIS A 493 1.97 16.78 -15.50
C HIS A 493 2.42 15.32 -15.62
N VAL A 494 1.50 14.42 -15.32
CA VAL A 494 1.66 12.97 -15.50
C VAL A 494 0.61 12.50 -16.52
N VAL A 495 1.10 11.92 -17.62
CA VAL A 495 0.29 11.48 -18.76
C VAL A 495 0.41 9.95 -18.86
N PRO A 496 -0.71 9.20 -18.90
CA PRO A 496 -0.67 7.75 -19.12
C PRO A 496 -0.01 7.41 -20.46
N ALA A 497 0.85 6.38 -20.50
CA ALA A 497 1.54 5.98 -21.73
C ALA A 497 0.57 5.47 -22.82
N SER A 498 -0.65 5.09 -22.45
CA SER A 498 -1.73 4.74 -23.38
C SER A 498 -2.28 5.94 -24.17
N LYS A 499 -2.03 7.18 -23.69
CA LYS A 499 -2.43 8.41 -24.39
C LYS A 499 -1.35 8.83 -25.38
N VAL A 500 -1.50 8.45 -26.63
CA VAL A 500 -0.56 8.81 -27.71
C VAL A 500 -0.66 10.27 -28.13
N ASP A 501 -1.82 10.91 -27.95
CA ASP A 501 -2.06 12.33 -28.23
C ASP A 501 -2.49 13.05 -26.94
N TRP A 502 -1.80 14.13 -26.60
CA TRP A 502 -2.12 14.95 -25.44
C TRP A 502 -1.95 16.45 -25.76
N THR A 503 -2.86 17.28 -25.27
CA THR A 503 -2.80 18.72 -25.48
C THR A 503 -2.44 19.42 -24.19
N LEU A 504 -1.34 20.18 -24.22
CA LEU A 504 -0.94 21.14 -23.21
C LEU A 504 -1.61 22.48 -23.59
N ASN A 505 -2.56 22.93 -22.80
CA ASN A 505 -3.22 24.22 -23.02
C ASN A 505 -2.35 25.35 -22.48
N ASP A 506 -2.39 26.54 -23.13
CA ASP A 506 -1.77 27.72 -22.55
C ASP A 506 -2.38 28.01 -21.17
N ASP A 507 -1.53 28.36 -20.21
CA ASP A 507 -1.99 28.68 -18.85
C ASP A 507 -2.78 30.00 -18.84
N GLY A 508 -3.93 30.01 -18.15
CA GLY A 508 -4.79 31.20 -18.09
C GLY A 508 -4.15 32.39 -17.36
N ARG A 509 -3.19 32.17 -16.46
CA ARG A 509 -2.46 33.21 -15.70
C ARG A 509 -1.09 33.50 -16.31
N LEU A 510 -0.36 32.44 -16.68
CA LEU A 510 1.04 32.52 -17.12
C LEU A 510 1.20 32.60 -18.64
N GLY A 511 0.15 32.33 -19.39
CA GLY A 511 0.18 32.32 -20.85
C GLY A 511 0.84 31.08 -21.44
N ALA A 512 1.52 31.24 -22.57
CA ALA A 512 2.19 30.16 -23.27
C ALA A 512 3.48 29.75 -22.56
N ALA A 513 3.78 28.46 -22.54
CA ALA A 513 5.03 27.94 -22.00
C ALA A 513 6.26 28.45 -22.79
N ASP A 514 7.35 28.73 -22.07
CA ASP A 514 8.65 29.11 -22.64
C ASP A 514 9.46 27.91 -23.07
N ALA A 515 9.33 26.80 -22.39
CA ALA A 515 9.97 25.53 -22.73
C ALA A 515 9.11 24.35 -22.24
N VAL A 516 9.19 23.22 -22.95
CA VAL A 516 8.54 21.98 -22.58
C VAL A 516 9.55 20.83 -22.60
N PHE A 517 9.55 20.05 -21.52
CA PHE A 517 10.40 18.88 -21.37
C PHE A 517 9.53 17.64 -21.12
N VAL A 518 10.01 16.50 -21.59
CA VAL A 518 9.32 15.22 -21.45
C VAL A 518 10.29 14.13 -21.01
N SER A 519 9.83 13.23 -20.14
CA SER A 519 10.51 11.96 -19.83
C SER A 519 9.51 10.79 -19.86
N ALA A 520 10.03 9.58 -19.97
CA ALA A 520 9.28 8.34 -19.81
C ALA A 520 9.49 7.75 -18.41
N VAL A 521 8.47 7.11 -17.86
CA VAL A 521 8.53 6.42 -16.57
C VAL A 521 8.07 4.98 -16.78
N ASP A 522 8.85 4.01 -16.26
CA ASP A 522 8.50 2.60 -16.30
C ASP A 522 7.59 2.19 -15.12
N ARG A 523 7.20 0.91 -15.07
CA ARG A 523 6.33 0.36 -14.01
C ARG A 523 6.99 0.29 -12.62
N LEU A 524 8.31 0.37 -12.55
CA LEU A 524 9.06 0.43 -11.29
C LEU A 524 9.27 1.87 -10.80
N GLY A 525 8.77 2.87 -11.55
CA GLY A 525 8.90 4.26 -11.23
C GLY A 525 10.26 4.87 -11.66
N ASN A 526 11.11 4.13 -12.42
CA ASN A 526 12.33 4.69 -12.97
C ASN A 526 12.00 5.70 -14.07
N GLU A 527 12.64 6.87 -14.03
CA GLU A 527 12.45 7.96 -14.99
C GLU A 527 13.63 8.01 -15.96
N SER A 528 13.36 8.12 -17.27
CA SER A 528 14.39 8.38 -18.27
C SER A 528 15.02 9.75 -18.08
N ASP A 529 16.11 10.03 -18.79
CA ASP A 529 16.56 11.40 -18.96
C ASP A 529 15.48 12.22 -19.67
N ARG A 530 15.44 13.53 -19.38
CA ARG A 530 14.45 14.46 -19.91
C ARG A 530 14.91 15.06 -21.21
N ILE A 531 14.05 15.08 -22.21
CA ILE A 531 14.30 15.74 -23.48
C ILE A 531 13.51 17.05 -23.56
N ARG A 532 14.13 18.12 -24.05
CA ARG A 532 13.44 19.36 -24.37
C ARG A 532 12.77 19.20 -25.73
N VAL A 533 11.45 19.28 -25.78
CA VAL A 533 10.66 19.11 -27.01
C VAL A 533 10.18 20.43 -27.60
N TRP A 534 10.26 21.50 -26.82
CA TRP A 534 9.91 22.87 -27.26
C TRP A 534 10.71 23.92 -26.49
N SER A 535 11.06 25.01 -27.17
CA SER A 535 11.49 26.29 -26.59
C SER A 535 11.07 27.43 -27.52
N LYS A 536 10.70 28.59 -26.93
CA LYS A 536 10.56 29.85 -27.68
C LYS A 536 11.88 30.28 -28.31
#